data_20d3c51c9e628d30d2e725a09c7db045
#
_entry.id   20d3c51c9e628d30d2e725a09c7db045
#
_cell.length_a   1.000
_cell.length_b   1.000
_cell.length_c   1.000
_cell.angle_alpha   90.00
_cell.angle_beta   90.00
_cell.angle_gamma   90.00
#
_symmetry.space_group_name_H-M   'P 1'
#
loop_
_entity.id
_entity.type
_entity.pdbx_description
1 polymer ?
#
loop_
_entity_poly.entity_id
_entity_poly.type
_entity_poly.pdbx_seq_one_letter_code
_entity_poly.pdbx_strand_id
1 'polypeptide(L)'
;MTTQYQPNYAKLRELLPRVGTVRMVQCSFSQYSSRYDAFCAGQTPPVFDPLCAGGALMDLGVYNVSYIVGLFGEPNKAVYAANMERNIDTSGVLMMDYSGFKAVSLAAKDCAAPARCIIQGTKGYILQKSTPNYCGGVTFHPNEGKEE
;
A
#
# COMPACT_ATOMS: atom_id res chain seq x y z
N MET A 1 10.03 10.24 -2.08
CA MET A 1 9.47 9.58 -0.89
C MET A 1 10.59 9.08 0.00
N THR A 2 10.54 9.39 1.28
CA THR A 2 11.58 9.07 2.27
C THR A 2 11.66 7.58 2.63
N THR A 3 10.59 6.81 2.41
CA THR A 3 10.49 5.39 2.74
C THR A 3 11.66 4.55 2.21
N GLN A 4 12.12 4.83 0.99
CA GLN A 4 13.21 4.08 0.34
C GLN A 4 14.57 4.22 1.04
N TYR A 5 14.73 5.20 1.91
CA TYR A 5 15.96 5.47 2.66
C TYR A 5 15.91 4.92 4.10
N GLN A 6 14.82 4.26 4.49
CA GLN A 6 14.71 3.68 5.83
C GLN A 6 15.47 2.35 5.93
N PRO A 7 16.09 2.04 7.09
CA PRO A 7 16.86 0.80 7.27
C PRO A 7 16.05 -0.47 6.98
N ASN A 8 14.79 -0.50 7.39
CA ASN A 8 13.92 -1.66 7.15
C ASN A 8 13.56 -1.84 5.68
N TYR A 9 13.57 -0.77 4.88
CA TYR A 9 13.39 -0.88 3.44
C TYR A 9 14.64 -1.49 2.76
N ALA A 10 15.83 -1.18 3.26
CA ALA A 10 17.06 -1.88 2.84
C ALA A 10 17.00 -3.36 3.20
N LYS A 11 16.55 -3.69 4.42
CA LYS A 11 16.35 -5.08 4.87
C LYS A 11 15.34 -5.82 3.99
N LEU A 12 14.26 -5.17 3.60
CA LEU A 12 13.29 -5.72 2.66
C LEU A 12 13.93 -6.11 1.32
N ARG A 13 14.81 -5.25 0.77
CA ARG A 13 15.56 -5.53 -0.46
C ARG A 13 16.51 -6.72 -0.32
N GLU A 14 17.15 -6.87 0.84
CA GLU A 14 18.00 -8.04 1.14
C GLU A 14 17.21 -9.34 1.21
N LEU A 15 15.97 -9.29 1.75
CA LEU A 15 15.11 -10.46 1.89
C LEU A 15 14.39 -10.83 0.59
N LEU A 16 14.23 -9.90 -0.35
CA LEU A 16 13.45 -10.08 -1.57
C LEU A 16 13.88 -11.30 -2.40
N PRO A 17 15.18 -11.62 -2.59
CA PRO A 17 15.58 -12.83 -3.31
C PRO A 17 15.14 -14.14 -2.65
N ARG A 18 14.89 -14.12 -1.33
CA ARG A 18 14.50 -15.32 -0.57
C ARG A 18 13.08 -15.80 -0.88
N VAL A 19 12.20 -14.91 -1.34
CA VAL A 19 10.81 -15.28 -1.70
C VAL A 19 10.74 -16.11 -2.98
N GLY A 20 11.83 -16.21 -3.74
CA GLY A 20 11.84 -16.85 -5.05
C GLY A 20 11.19 -15.96 -6.10
N THR A 21 10.42 -16.56 -7.03
CA THR A 21 9.69 -15.77 -8.04
C THR A 21 8.48 -15.12 -7.40
N VAL A 22 8.44 -13.78 -7.40
CA VAL A 22 7.29 -13.00 -6.89
C VAL A 22 6.04 -13.33 -7.70
N ARG A 23 4.91 -13.49 -7.03
CA ARG A 23 3.60 -13.79 -7.63
C ARG A 23 2.53 -12.78 -7.27
N MET A 24 2.54 -12.30 -6.03
CA MET A 24 1.57 -11.32 -5.55
C MET A 24 2.26 -10.31 -4.65
N VAL A 25 1.84 -9.05 -4.75
CA VAL A 25 2.20 -7.99 -3.82
C VAL A 25 0.93 -7.29 -3.37
N GLN A 26 0.79 -7.05 -2.08
CA GLN A 26 -0.33 -6.29 -1.55
C GLN A 26 0.16 -5.33 -0.47
N CYS A 27 -0.28 -4.08 -0.58
CA CYS A 27 -0.07 -3.07 0.43
C CYS A 27 -1.42 -2.48 0.85
N SER A 28 -1.62 -2.33 2.14
CA SER A 28 -2.85 -1.76 2.71
C SER A 28 -2.50 -0.61 3.64
N PHE A 29 -3.11 0.54 3.38
CA PHE A 29 -3.09 1.69 4.25
C PHE A 29 -4.51 2.24 4.38
N SER A 30 -5.23 1.75 5.37
CA SER A 30 -6.61 2.14 5.66
C SER A 30 -6.68 2.74 7.06
N GLN A 31 -7.13 3.98 7.15
CA GLN A 31 -7.21 4.74 8.39
C GLN A 31 -8.52 5.53 8.39
N TYR A 32 -9.41 5.25 9.33
CA TYR A 32 -10.58 6.12 9.51
C TYR A 32 -10.12 7.53 9.82
N SER A 33 -10.33 8.42 8.87
CA SER A 33 -9.85 9.80 8.99
C SER A 33 -10.61 10.56 10.09
N SER A 34 -9.89 11.23 10.97
CA SER A 34 -10.50 12.12 11.97
C SER A 34 -11.26 13.30 11.33
N ARG A 35 -11.15 13.49 10.00
CA ARG A 35 -11.86 14.52 9.23
C ARG A 35 -13.07 13.96 8.49
N TYR A 36 -13.28 12.63 8.50
CA TYR A 36 -14.34 12.01 7.73
C TYR A 36 -15.74 12.39 8.24
N ASP A 37 -15.94 12.46 9.56
CA ASP A 37 -17.22 12.89 10.13
C ASP A 37 -17.58 14.33 9.72
N ALA A 38 -16.60 15.24 9.71
CA ALA A 38 -16.79 16.61 9.23
C ALA A 38 -17.12 16.66 7.73
N PHE A 39 -16.48 15.78 6.95
CA PHE A 39 -16.79 15.61 5.51
C PHE A 39 -18.21 15.08 5.30
N CYS A 40 -18.67 14.08 6.05
CA CYS A 40 -20.04 13.58 6.02
C CYS A 40 -21.06 14.65 6.43
N ALA A 41 -20.69 15.55 7.36
CA ALA A 41 -21.51 16.69 7.79
C ALA A 41 -21.54 17.86 6.78
N GLY A 42 -20.93 17.70 5.60
CA GLY A 42 -20.98 18.68 4.51
C GLY A 42 -19.80 19.65 4.46
N GLN A 43 -18.83 19.56 5.38
CA GLN A 43 -17.58 20.33 5.30
C GLN A 43 -16.66 19.75 4.21
N THR A 44 -15.65 20.52 3.79
CA THR A 44 -14.65 20.06 2.84
C THR A 44 -13.25 20.23 3.43
N PRO A 45 -12.83 19.33 4.34
CA PRO A 45 -11.47 19.35 4.85
C PRO A 45 -10.45 19.11 3.70
N PRO A 46 -9.24 19.70 3.74
CA PRO A 46 -8.26 19.58 2.66
C PRO A 46 -7.94 18.15 2.23
N VAL A 47 -7.94 17.19 3.16
CA VAL A 47 -7.70 15.77 2.87
C VAL A 47 -8.83 15.08 2.10
N PHE A 48 -9.97 15.77 1.92
CA PHE A 48 -11.12 15.38 1.09
C PHE A 48 -11.45 16.43 0.02
N ASP A 49 -10.51 17.32 -0.27
CA ASP A 49 -10.67 18.35 -1.30
C ASP A 49 -9.84 17.98 -2.53
N PRO A 50 -10.46 17.79 -3.72
CA PRO A 50 -9.73 17.54 -4.96
C PRO A 50 -8.72 18.64 -5.30
N LEU A 51 -9.01 19.90 -4.95
CA LEU A 51 -8.11 21.05 -5.19
C LEU A 51 -6.86 21.00 -4.30
N CYS A 52 -6.91 20.30 -3.20
CA CYS A 52 -5.80 20.10 -2.27
C CYS A 52 -5.09 18.75 -2.48
N ALA A 53 -5.32 18.06 -3.60
CA ALA A 53 -4.86 16.70 -3.85
C ALA A 53 -5.29 15.72 -2.74
N GLY A 54 -6.50 15.89 -2.22
CA GLY A 54 -7.13 15.00 -1.25
C GLY A 54 -7.54 13.67 -1.87
N GLY A 55 -8.20 12.85 -1.06
CA GLY A 55 -8.68 11.52 -1.47
C GLY A 55 -7.81 10.38 -0.97
N ALA A 56 -8.36 9.17 -1.02
CA ALA A 56 -7.69 8.00 -0.47
C ALA A 56 -6.44 7.61 -1.27
N LEU A 57 -6.51 7.68 -2.59
CA LEU A 57 -5.35 7.35 -3.43
C LEU A 57 -4.21 8.33 -3.21
N MET A 58 -4.47 9.63 -3.25
CA MET A 58 -3.44 10.66 -3.21
C MET A 58 -2.86 10.89 -1.82
N ASP A 59 -3.64 10.69 -0.77
CA ASP A 59 -3.21 10.96 0.60
C ASP A 59 -2.60 9.71 1.27
N LEU A 60 -3.16 8.52 1.04
CA LEU A 60 -2.69 7.26 1.63
C LEU A 60 -2.15 6.27 0.59
N GLY A 61 -2.85 6.07 -0.51
CA GLY A 61 -2.47 5.12 -1.55
C GLY A 61 -1.12 5.42 -2.21
N VAL A 62 -0.74 6.69 -2.28
CA VAL A 62 0.55 7.13 -2.81
C VAL A 62 1.74 6.47 -2.08
N TYR A 63 1.61 6.17 -0.79
CA TYR A 63 2.65 5.49 -0.02
C TYR A 63 2.77 4.01 -0.43
N ASN A 64 1.62 3.32 -0.65
CA ASN A 64 1.59 1.97 -1.18
C ASN A 64 2.23 1.90 -2.56
N VAL A 65 1.85 2.82 -3.46
CA VAL A 65 2.38 2.91 -4.83
C VAL A 65 3.89 3.13 -4.80
N SER A 66 4.36 4.09 -4.01
CA SER A 66 5.80 4.39 -3.88
C SER A 66 6.60 3.21 -3.34
N TYR A 67 6.02 2.44 -2.42
CA TYR A 67 6.63 1.23 -1.89
C TYR A 67 6.79 0.17 -2.98
N ILE A 68 5.72 -0.11 -3.72
CA ILE A 68 5.71 -1.14 -4.78
C ILE A 68 6.61 -0.73 -5.96
N VAL A 69 6.43 0.49 -6.47
CA VAL A 69 7.22 1.00 -7.60
C VAL A 69 8.70 1.14 -7.23
N GLY A 70 9.01 1.50 -6.00
CA GLY A 70 10.39 1.57 -5.51
C GLY A 70 11.11 0.22 -5.49
N LEU A 71 10.37 -0.90 -5.37
CA LEU A 71 10.93 -2.26 -5.39
C LEU A 71 10.97 -2.87 -6.79
N PHE A 72 9.94 -2.62 -7.60
CA PHE A 72 9.68 -3.39 -8.82
C PHE A 72 9.68 -2.53 -10.10
N GLY A 73 9.83 -1.22 -9.97
CA GLY A 73 9.71 -0.29 -11.11
C GLY A 73 8.27 -0.03 -11.52
N GLU A 74 8.08 0.55 -12.68
CA GLU A 74 6.76 0.89 -13.22
C GLU A 74 5.98 -0.36 -13.65
N PRO A 75 4.67 -0.44 -13.37
CA PRO A 75 3.82 -1.50 -13.89
C PRO A 75 3.52 -1.30 -15.38
N ASN A 76 3.19 -2.39 -16.09
CA ASN A 76 2.74 -2.31 -17.49
C ASN A 76 1.38 -1.62 -17.62
N LYS A 77 0.52 -1.77 -16.60
CA LYS A 77 -0.83 -1.20 -16.55
C LYS A 77 -1.25 -1.01 -15.09
N ALA A 78 -2.03 0.01 -14.86
CA ALA A 78 -2.69 0.24 -13.57
C ALA A 78 -4.17 0.56 -13.78
N VAL A 79 -5.02 0.03 -12.89
CA VAL A 79 -6.47 0.28 -12.89
C VAL A 79 -6.90 0.60 -11.46
N TYR A 80 -7.59 1.71 -11.29
CA TYR A 80 -8.10 2.17 -10.01
C TYR A 80 -9.63 2.05 -9.97
N ALA A 81 -10.15 1.37 -8.96
CA ALA A 81 -11.57 1.30 -8.64
C ALA A 81 -11.79 1.97 -7.28
N ALA A 82 -12.60 3.01 -7.26
CA ALA A 82 -12.81 3.86 -6.08
C ALA A 82 -14.25 3.87 -5.61
N ASN A 83 -14.44 3.95 -4.30
CA ASN A 83 -15.68 4.43 -3.70
C ASN A 83 -15.64 5.96 -3.70
N MET A 84 -16.56 6.58 -4.42
CA MET A 84 -16.61 8.03 -4.61
C MET A 84 -17.72 8.65 -3.78
N GLU A 85 -17.39 9.68 -3.03
CA GLU A 85 -18.34 10.53 -2.31
C GLU A 85 -18.04 12.00 -2.59
N ARG A 86 -19.05 12.78 -2.98
CA ARG A 86 -18.89 14.22 -3.26
C ARG A 86 -17.70 14.53 -4.18
N ASN A 87 -17.52 13.73 -5.25
CA ASN A 87 -16.46 13.85 -6.26
C ASN A 87 -15.02 13.62 -5.74
N ILE A 88 -14.86 12.95 -4.60
CA ILE A 88 -13.55 12.52 -4.08
C ILE A 88 -13.59 11.03 -3.75
N ASP A 89 -12.47 10.33 -3.91
CA ASP A 89 -12.34 8.96 -3.48
C ASP A 89 -12.13 8.90 -1.95
N THR A 90 -13.04 8.20 -1.26
CA THR A 90 -12.93 7.97 0.18
C THR A 90 -12.22 6.66 0.51
N SER A 91 -12.29 5.71 -0.40
CA SER A 91 -11.53 4.46 -0.40
C SER A 91 -11.39 3.90 -1.81
N GLY A 92 -10.46 2.97 -2.01
CA GLY A 92 -10.29 2.35 -3.31
C GLY A 92 -9.21 1.29 -3.38
N VAL A 93 -9.23 0.59 -4.51
CA VAL A 93 -8.30 -0.48 -4.87
C VAL A 93 -7.58 -0.12 -6.16
N LEU A 94 -6.26 -0.02 -6.11
CA LEU A 94 -5.42 0.11 -7.30
C LEU A 94 -4.79 -1.22 -7.60
N MET A 95 -5.12 -1.80 -8.75
CA MET A 95 -4.46 -2.98 -9.29
C MET A 95 -3.34 -2.56 -10.25
N MET A 96 -2.16 -3.11 -10.07
CA MET A 96 -1.00 -2.88 -10.92
C MET A 96 -0.56 -4.19 -11.57
N ASP A 97 -0.47 -4.18 -12.89
CA ASP A 97 -0.09 -5.34 -13.71
C ASP A 97 1.40 -5.31 -14.05
N TYR A 98 2.12 -6.29 -13.55
CA TYR A 98 3.52 -6.57 -13.88
C TYR A 98 3.64 -7.85 -14.68
N SER A 99 4.67 -7.99 -15.52
CA SER A 99 4.85 -9.12 -16.46
C SER A 99 4.94 -10.50 -15.80
N GLY A 100 5.12 -10.63 -14.52
CA GLY A 100 5.23 -11.92 -13.83
C GLY A 100 4.35 -12.06 -12.60
N PHE A 101 3.75 -10.97 -12.15
CA PHE A 101 2.95 -10.92 -10.95
C PHE A 101 1.93 -9.79 -10.99
N LYS A 102 1.05 -9.77 -10.00
CA LYS A 102 0.08 -8.69 -9.80
C LYS A 102 0.32 -8.01 -8.46
N ALA A 103 0.11 -6.71 -8.41
CA ALA A 103 0.16 -5.94 -7.16
C ALA A 103 -1.14 -5.20 -6.92
N VAL A 104 -1.53 -5.07 -5.65
CA VAL A 104 -2.68 -4.29 -5.23
C VAL A 104 -2.32 -3.31 -4.12
N SER A 105 -2.85 -2.11 -4.23
CA SER A 105 -2.84 -1.09 -3.21
C SER A 105 -4.26 -0.86 -2.71
N LEU A 106 -4.48 -1.07 -1.42
CA LEU A 106 -5.73 -0.77 -0.73
C LEU A 106 -5.54 0.50 0.08
N ALA A 107 -6.37 1.49 -0.15
CA ALA A 107 -6.33 2.74 0.60
C ALA A 107 -7.75 3.17 0.99
N ALA A 108 -7.94 3.53 2.25
CA ALA A 108 -9.24 3.98 2.75
C ALA A 108 -9.10 5.06 3.81
N LYS A 109 -10.03 6.02 3.78
CA LYS A 109 -10.17 7.12 4.75
C LYS A 109 -11.53 7.10 5.45
N ASP A 110 -12.44 6.31 4.92
CA ASP A 110 -13.82 6.09 5.39
C ASP A 110 -13.96 4.86 6.30
N CYS A 111 -12.94 4.02 6.34
CA CYS A 111 -12.87 2.84 7.19
C CYS A 111 -11.42 2.54 7.61
N ALA A 112 -11.25 1.69 8.62
CA ALA A 112 -9.95 1.31 9.14
C ALA A 112 -9.68 -0.19 8.98
N ALA A 113 -8.42 -0.54 8.75
CA ALA A 113 -7.92 -1.89 8.78
C ALA A 113 -6.45 -1.91 9.24
N PRO A 114 -5.91 -3.04 9.73
CA PRO A 114 -4.49 -3.16 10.01
C PRO A 114 -3.65 -2.87 8.77
N ALA A 115 -2.71 -1.94 8.90
CA ALA A 115 -1.77 -1.64 7.84
C ALA A 115 -0.76 -2.77 7.68
N ARG A 116 -0.50 -3.18 6.43
CA ARG A 116 0.48 -4.21 6.11
C ARG A 116 0.92 -4.15 4.66
N CYS A 117 2.14 -4.62 4.41
CA CYS A 117 2.61 -4.96 3.07
C CYS A 117 3.04 -6.43 3.06
N ILE A 118 2.64 -7.16 2.03
CA ILE A 118 2.95 -8.58 1.84
C ILE A 118 3.52 -8.76 0.44
N ILE A 119 4.67 -9.42 0.35
CA ILE A 119 5.26 -9.85 -0.92
C ILE A 119 5.30 -11.36 -0.92
N GLN A 120 4.53 -11.98 -1.79
CA GLN A 120 4.37 -13.42 -1.89
C GLN A 120 5.14 -13.96 -3.10
N GLY A 121 5.93 -14.98 -2.85
CA GLY A 121 6.69 -15.66 -3.90
C GLY A 121 6.61 -17.19 -3.80
N THR A 122 7.32 -17.84 -4.70
CA THR A 122 7.28 -19.31 -4.81
C THR A 122 7.97 -20.06 -3.67
N LYS A 123 8.82 -19.37 -2.88
CA LYS A 123 9.57 -19.97 -1.78
C LYS A 123 9.14 -19.48 -0.40
N GLY A 124 8.28 -18.47 -0.34
CA GLY A 124 7.84 -17.88 0.91
C GLY A 124 7.25 -16.50 0.69
N TYR A 125 7.02 -15.78 1.78
CA TYR A 125 6.54 -14.41 1.72
C TYR A 125 7.28 -13.51 2.71
N ILE A 126 7.28 -12.23 2.40
CA ILE A 126 7.73 -11.17 3.31
C ILE A 126 6.50 -10.46 3.85
N LEU A 127 6.48 -10.24 5.16
CA LEU A 127 5.43 -9.50 5.85
C LEU A 127 6.02 -8.28 6.56
N GLN A 128 5.42 -7.13 6.31
CA GLN A 128 5.60 -5.89 7.06
C GLN A 128 4.28 -5.54 7.76
N LYS A 129 4.29 -5.46 9.09
CA LYS A 129 3.12 -5.13 9.92
C LYS A 129 3.05 -3.65 10.26
N SER A 130 3.20 -2.79 9.25
CA SER A 130 3.14 -1.33 9.43
C SER A 130 2.69 -0.66 8.15
N THR A 131 2.42 0.64 8.24
CA THR A 131 2.18 1.46 7.05
C THR A 131 3.44 1.54 6.18
N PRO A 132 3.31 1.61 4.85
CA PRO A 132 4.46 1.66 3.95
C PRO A 132 5.34 2.92 4.14
N ASN A 133 4.76 4.03 4.60
CA ASN A 133 5.50 5.26 4.87
C ASN A 133 6.41 5.18 6.11
N TYR A 134 6.13 4.27 7.03
CA TYR A 134 6.95 4.05 8.23
C TYR A 134 7.94 2.89 8.06
N CYS A 135 7.61 1.89 7.24
CA CYS A 135 8.41 0.68 7.00
C CYS A 135 8.94 0.06 8.31
N GLY A 136 8.02 -0.33 9.21
CA GLY A 136 8.34 -1.04 10.47
C GLY A 136 8.91 -2.43 10.22
N GLY A 137 9.04 -3.24 11.26
CA GLY A 137 9.67 -4.55 11.21
C GLY A 137 9.23 -5.42 10.03
N VAL A 138 10.20 -6.01 9.36
CA VAL A 138 10.04 -6.85 8.17
C VAL A 138 10.48 -8.26 8.50
N THR A 139 9.64 -9.26 8.25
CA THR A 139 9.91 -10.67 8.49
C THR A 139 9.74 -11.50 7.22
N PHE A 140 10.61 -12.49 7.05
CA PHE A 140 10.47 -13.49 5.99
C PHE A 140 9.90 -14.79 6.57
N HIS A 141 8.95 -15.36 5.87
CA HIS A 141 8.28 -16.63 6.23
C HIS A 141 8.44 -17.61 5.06
N PRO A 142 9.23 -18.68 5.20
CA PRO A 142 9.34 -19.71 4.16
C PRO A 142 8.03 -20.51 4.04
N ASN A 143 7.75 -21.04 2.84
CA ASN A 143 6.57 -21.90 2.62
C ASN A 143 6.64 -23.21 3.41
N GLU A 144 7.86 -23.72 3.63
CA GLU A 144 8.14 -24.92 4.42
C GLU A 144 9.13 -24.55 5.52
N GLY A 145 8.73 -24.65 6.79
CA GLY A 145 9.62 -24.41 7.92
C GLY A 145 9.17 -23.33 8.89
N LYS A 146 10.07 -22.95 9.77
CA LYS A 146 9.83 -22.00 10.86
C LYS A 146 9.97 -20.57 10.38
N GLU A 147 9.24 -19.67 11.05
CA GLU A 147 9.45 -18.21 10.94
C GLU A 147 10.91 -17.86 11.26
N GLU A 148 11.50 -16.98 10.47
CA GLU A 148 12.81 -16.38 10.70
C GLU A 148 12.69 -14.88 10.88
#